data_e98ac48b6c9e272a958b1966280737d1
#
_entry.id   e98ac48b6c9e272a958b1966280737d1
#
_cell.length_a   1.000
_cell.length_b   1.000
_cell.length_c   1.000
_cell.angle_alpha   90.00
_cell.angle_beta   90.00
_cell.angle_gamma   90.00
#
_symmetry.space_group_name_H-M   'P 1'
#
loop_
_entity.id
_entity.type
_entity.pdbx_description
1 polymer ?
#
loop_
_entity_poly.entity_id
_entity_poly.type
_entity_poly.pdbx_seq_one_letter_code
_entity_poly.pdbx_strand_id
1 'polypeptide(L)'
;VEVYHMQCPNTKLKPIYTNEIDGINMLLQQKTWLTITARNFTPKEYTYVKDGLNMLPEAVRLAYDGMALICNNQNLDSCITVNDIKAILLGKKTKWSEVNPGSKLGEIWVCFDNRKSSAVNYCCDSILGGKPIDSPNVFAAKDSKDVIDYVASTPNAIGVIGSNWLNDKRDSTNTTWNKAIRVMSVSKLDKATPYNSWKPYQAWLLNGRYPFVRTIWALLNDPKRGLPWGFAHFIESPKGQLILF
;
A
#
# COMPACT_ATOMS: atom_id res chain seq x y z
N VAL A 1 -8.50 17.34 3.86
CA VAL A 1 -8.50 18.35 4.93
C VAL A 1 -9.20 19.62 4.48
N GLU A 2 -8.83 20.21 3.35
CA GLU A 2 -9.37 21.47 2.84
C GLU A 2 -10.90 21.46 2.68
N VAL A 3 -11.44 20.43 2.02
CA VAL A 3 -12.91 20.31 1.83
C VAL A 3 -13.64 20.14 3.17
N TYR A 4 -13.05 19.44 4.14
CA TYR A 4 -13.61 19.37 5.49
C TYR A 4 -13.61 20.71 6.19
N HIS A 5 -12.54 21.49 6.05
CA HIS A 5 -12.43 22.82 6.61
C HIS A 5 -13.44 23.80 5.99
N MET A 6 -13.74 23.67 4.68
CA MET A 6 -14.82 24.47 4.05
C MET A 6 -16.21 24.19 4.65
N GLN A 7 -16.46 22.96 5.12
CA GLN A 7 -17.74 22.60 5.77
C GLN A 7 -17.75 22.91 7.26
N CYS A 8 -16.60 22.85 7.89
CA CYS A 8 -16.41 23.09 9.33
C CYS A 8 -15.33 24.15 9.55
N PRO A 9 -15.60 25.45 9.24
CA PRO A 9 -14.57 26.51 9.22
C PRO A 9 -13.85 26.73 10.55
N ASN A 10 -14.53 26.43 11.65
CA ASN A 10 -14.00 26.62 13.02
C ASN A 10 -13.09 25.47 13.48
N THR A 11 -12.81 24.51 12.60
CA THR A 11 -11.96 23.35 12.92
C THR A 11 -10.54 23.55 12.40
N LYS A 12 -9.54 23.05 13.14
CA LYS A 12 -8.14 23.02 12.69
C LYS A 12 -7.64 21.58 12.71
N LEU A 13 -7.38 21.04 11.54
CA LEU A 13 -6.72 19.76 11.36
C LEU A 13 -5.28 19.99 10.93
N LYS A 14 -4.32 19.42 11.67
CA LYS A 14 -2.90 19.45 11.32
C LYS A 14 -2.48 18.05 10.87
N PRO A 15 -2.35 17.77 9.57
CA PRO A 15 -1.89 16.48 9.09
C PRO A 15 -0.41 16.29 9.43
N ILE A 16 -0.07 15.08 9.86
CA ILE A 16 1.31 14.63 10.09
C ILE A 16 1.55 13.46 9.14
N TYR A 17 2.50 13.61 8.23
CA TYR A 17 2.86 12.55 7.29
C TYR A 17 3.99 11.71 7.88
N THR A 18 3.72 10.42 8.04
CA THR A 18 4.66 9.46 8.61
C THR A 18 4.43 8.06 8.03
N ASN A 19 5.29 7.09 8.34
CA ASN A 19 5.04 5.70 8.00
C ASN A 19 3.97 5.07 8.92
N GLU A 20 3.43 3.92 8.51
CA GLU A 20 2.33 3.26 9.20
C GLU A 20 2.64 2.91 10.67
N ILE A 21 3.82 2.35 10.93
CA ILE A 21 4.22 1.93 12.27
C ILE A 21 4.32 3.14 13.21
N ASP A 22 4.97 4.20 12.76
CA ASP A 22 5.14 5.40 13.58
C ASP A 22 3.78 6.13 13.79
N GLY A 23 2.89 6.12 12.77
CA GLY A 23 1.52 6.66 12.91
C GLY A 23 0.70 5.92 13.96
N ILE A 24 0.75 4.60 13.98
CA ILE A 24 0.07 3.78 14.99
C ILE A 24 0.70 4.01 16.38
N ASN A 25 2.02 4.07 16.47
CA ASN A 25 2.70 4.38 17.74
C ASN A 25 2.31 5.75 18.30
N MET A 26 2.14 6.76 17.43
CA MET A 26 1.63 8.08 17.87
C MET A 26 0.20 7.99 18.40
N LEU A 27 -0.66 7.17 17.81
CA LEU A 27 -2.02 6.93 18.29
C LEU A 27 -2.01 6.23 19.65
N LEU A 28 -1.22 5.16 19.80
CA LEU A 28 -1.10 4.42 21.06
C LEU A 28 -0.48 5.26 22.19
N GLN A 29 0.41 6.19 21.86
CA GLN A 29 1.01 7.15 22.80
C GLN A 29 0.14 8.39 23.04
N GLN A 30 -1.08 8.45 22.52
CA GLN A 30 -2.01 9.58 22.63
C GLN A 30 -1.45 10.92 22.10
N LYS A 31 -0.47 10.86 21.18
CA LYS A 31 0.07 12.03 20.47
C LYS A 31 -0.83 12.47 19.32
N THR A 32 -1.68 11.60 18.86
CA THR A 32 -2.78 11.86 17.93
C THR A 32 -4.01 11.05 18.35
N TRP A 33 -5.20 11.46 17.95
CA TRP A 33 -6.47 10.80 18.21
C TRP A 33 -7.02 10.05 17.00
N LEU A 34 -6.39 10.23 15.85
CA LEU A 34 -6.72 9.58 14.59
C LEU A 34 -5.44 9.30 13.81
N THR A 35 -5.33 8.10 13.23
CA THR A 35 -4.33 7.76 12.23
C THR A 35 -4.97 7.04 11.06
N ILE A 36 -4.48 7.28 9.85
CA ILE A 36 -4.92 6.57 8.64
C ILE A 36 -3.88 5.53 8.28
N THR A 37 -4.30 4.28 8.16
CA THR A 37 -3.43 3.11 7.97
C THR A 37 -4.00 2.14 6.93
N ALA A 38 -3.16 1.26 6.41
CA ALA A 38 -3.59 0.22 5.49
C ALA A 38 -3.93 -1.12 6.20
N ARG A 39 -4.08 -1.11 7.51
CA ARG A 39 -4.53 -2.25 8.34
C ARG A 39 -5.36 -1.79 9.52
N ASN A 40 -6.12 -2.70 10.07
CA ASN A 40 -6.84 -2.47 11.34
C ASN A 40 -5.91 -2.63 12.55
N PHE A 41 -6.40 -2.32 13.75
CA PHE A 41 -5.75 -2.68 15.01
C PHE A 41 -5.43 -4.16 15.05
N THR A 42 -4.25 -4.51 15.49
CA THR A 42 -3.96 -5.88 15.92
C THR A 42 -4.70 -6.16 17.23
N PRO A 43 -4.97 -7.43 17.59
CA PRO A 43 -5.59 -7.78 18.86
C PRO A 43 -4.87 -7.17 20.08
N LYS A 44 -3.54 -7.13 20.05
CA LYS A 44 -2.73 -6.54 21.12
C LYS A 44 -2.92 -5.02 21.23
N GLU A 45 -2.91 -4.32 20.10
CA GLU A 45 -3.15 -2.87 20.06
C GLU A 45 -4.55 -2.52 20.52
N TYR A 46 -5.56 -3.29 20.05
CA TYR A 46 -6.94 -3.13 20.48
C TYR A 46 -7.09 -3.29 22.00
N THR A 47 -6.54 -4.37 22.58
CA THR A 47 -6.56 -4.63 24.03
C THR A 47 -5.81 -3.51 24.77
N TYR A 48 -4.67 -3.06 24.27
CA TYR A 48 -3.93 -1.96 24.89
C TYR A 48 -4.73 -0.65 24.94
N VAL A 49 -5.39 -0.27 23.85
CA VAL A 49 -6.25 0.94 23.85
C VAL A 49 -7.44 0.77 24.77
N LYS A 50 -8.11 -0.40 24.73
CA LYS A 50 -9.31 -0.67 25.51
C LYS A 50 -9.01 -0.77 27.01
N ASP A 51 -8.11 -1.65 27.36
CA ASP A 51 -7.89 -2.02 28.76
C ASP A 51 -6.72 -1.23 29.39
N GLY A 52 -5.68 -0.93 28.62
CA GLY A 52 -4.51 -0.19 29.09
C GLY A 52 -4.74 1.33 29.15
N LEU A 53 -5.41 1.90 28.14
CA LEU A 53 -5.73 3.33 28.11
C LEU A 53 -7.14 3.64 28.60
N ASN A 54 -7.96 2.64 28.87
CA ASN A 54 -9.39 2.77 29.21
C ASN A 54 -10.15 3.63 28.19
N MET A 55 -9.91 3.39 26.90
CA MET A 55 -10.51 4.10 25.78
C MET A 55 -11.23 3.12 24.87
N LEU A 56 -12.19 3.59 24.06
CA LEU A 56 -12.86 2.78 23.06
C LEU A 56 -12.09 2.87 21.73
N PRO A 57 -11.36 1.80 21.31
CA PRO A 57 -10.75 1.78 19.99
C PRO A 57 -11.81 1.64 18.93
N GLU A 58 -11.81 2.52 17.95
CA GLU A 58 -12.72 2.51 16.81
C GLU A 58 -11.92 2.46 15.50
N ALA A 59 -12.40 1.67 14.54
CA ALA A 59 -11.80 1.55 13.22
C ALA A 59 -12.87 1.78 12.16
N VAL A 60 -12.74 2.88 11.42
CA VAL A 60 -13.65 3.25 10.33
C VAL A 60 -12.99 2.87 9.00
N ARG A 61 -13.69 2.08 8.20
CA ARG A 61 -13.19 1.68 6.88
C ARG A 61 -13.41 2.82 5.88
N LEU A 62 -12.32 3.32 5.31
CA LEU A 62 -12.37 4.47 4.41
C LEU A 62 -12.40 4.11 2.93
N ALA A 63 -11.53 3.19 2.51
CA ALA A 63 -11.36 2.86 1.10
C ALA A 63 -10.69 1.49 0.90
N TYR A 64 -10.71 1.01 -0.35
CA TYR A 64 -9.82 -0.04 -0.82
C TYR A 64 -8.70 0.58 -1.66
N ASP A 65 -7.48 0.14 -1.43
CA ASP A 65 -6.29 0.53 -2.18
C ASP A 65 -5.61 -0.71 -2.75
N GLY A 66 -4.97 -0.55 -3.91
CA GLY A 66 -4.15 -1.59 -4.53
C GLY A 66 -2.68 -1.39 -4.22
N MET A 67 -1.99 -2.46 -3.87
CA MET A 67 -0.53 -2.45 -3.87
C MET A 67 -0.05 -2.80 -5.29
N ALA A 68 0.63 -1.87 -5.95
CA ALA A 68 1.09 -2.02 -7.32
C ALA A 68 2.50 -2.60 -7.37
N LEU A 69 2.71 -3.52 -8.30
CA LEU A 69 4.03 -3.94 -8.74
C LEU A 69 4.38 -3.18 -10.03
N ILE A 70 5.54 -2.57 -10.07
CA ILE A 70 6.07 -1.88 -11.24
C ILE A 70 7.38 -2.52 -11.70
N CYS A 71 7.61 -2.53 -13.00
CA CYS A 71 8.87 -2.98 -13.60
C CYS A 71 9.31 -2.02 -14.70
N ASN A 72 10.55 -2.13 -15.12
CA ASN A 72 11.09 -1.38 -16.25
C ASN A 72 10.40 -1.79 -17.55
N ASN A 73 10.22 -0.87 -18.50
CA ASN A 73 9.64 -1.15 -19.82
C ASN A 73 10.46 -2.12 -20.67
N GLN A 74 11.77 -2.23 -20.42
CA GLN A 74 12.64 -3.20 -21.10
C GLN A 74 12.42 -4.63 -20.56
N ASN A 75 11.84 -4.78 -19.38
CA ASN A 75 11.45 -6.09 -18.85
C ASN A 75 10.19 -6.58 -19.56
N LEU A 76 10.29 -7.63 -20.36
CA LEU A 76 9.15 -8.21 -21.07
C LEU A 76 8.25 -9.07 -20.17
N ASP A 77 8.73 -9.45 -18.98
CA ASP A 77 8.02 -10.26 -17.98
C ASP A 77 7.05 -9.37 -17.17
N SER A 78 5.96 -8.95 -17.80
CA SER A 78 4.98 -8.02 -17.23
C SER A 78 3.84 -8.70 -16.46
N CYS A 79 3.80 -10.04 -16.44
CA CYS A 79 2.81 -10.84 -15.72
C CYS A 79 3.52 -11.72 -14.68
N ILE A 80 3.00 -11.76 -13.45
CA ILE A 80 3.58 -12.53 -12.36
C ILE A 80 2.48 -13.16 -11.50
N THR A 81 2.76 -14.28 -10.83
CA THR A 81 1.80 -14.90 -9.92
C THR A 81 2.00 -14.43 -8.47
N VAL A 82 0.96 -14.57 -7.65
CA VAL A 82 1.08 -14.36 -6.19
C VAL A 82 2.14 -15.31 -5.60
N ASN A 83 2.20 -16.55 -6.09
CA ASN A 83 3.16 -17.56 -5.64
C ASN A 83 4.60 -17.19 -6.01
N ASP A 84 4.82 -16.59 -7.19
CA ASP A 84 6.15 -16.08 -7.56
C ASP A 84 6.60 -14.95 -6.65
N ILE A 85 5.75 -13.97 -6.41
CA ILE A 85 6.06 -12.86 -5.47
C ILE A 85 6.38 -13.41 -4.08
N LYS A 86 5.59 -14.35 -3.58
CA LYS A 86 5.85 -15.01 -2.31
C LYS A 86 7.21 -15.72 -2.30
N ALA A 87 7.55 -16.43 -3.36
CA ALA A 87 8.83 -17.14 -3.48
C ALA A 87 10.03 -16.18 -3.57
N ILE A 88 9.87 -15.05 -4.29
CA ILE A 88 10.89 -13.99 -4.39
C ILE A 88 11.14 -13.34 -3.03
N LEU A 89 10.08 -12.96 -2.31
CA LEU A 89 10.19 -12.32 -1.00
C LEU A 89 10.79 -13.27 0.07
N LEU A 90 10.66 -14.59 -0.09
CA LEU A 90 11.27 -15.60 0.77
C LEU A 90 12.65 -16.05 0.27
N GLY A 91 13.23 -15.42 -0.75
CA GLY A 91 14.53 -15.78 -1.31
C GLY A 91 14.59 -17.15 -2.02
N LYS A 92 13.43 -17.79 -2.28
CA LYS A 92 13.33 -19.07 -2.97
C LYS A 92 13.47 -18.97 -4.48
N LYS A 93 13.13 -17.81 -5.04
CA LYS A 93 13.37 -17.43 -6.43
C LYS A 93 14.15 -16.12 -6.44
N THR A 94 15.32 -16.14 -7.05
CA THR A 94 16.23 -14.98 -7.09
C THR A 94 16.49 -14.49 -8.50
N LYS A 95 16.12 -15.28 -9.51
CA LYS A 95 16.35 -14.96 -10.93
C LYS A 95 15.04 -14.93 -11.73
N TRP A 96 14.99 -14.06 -12.71
CA TRP A 96 13.85 -13.97 -13.62
C TRP A 96 13.60 -15.27 -14.42
N SER A 97 14.65 -16.02 -14.73
CA SER A 97 14.53 -17.34 -15.40
C SER A 97 13.80 -18.39 -14.56
N GLU A 98 13.71 -18.20 -13.22
CA GLU A 98 12.94 -19.08 -12.33
C GLU A 98 11.43 -18.70 -12.30
N VAL A 99 11.09 -17.49 -12.73
CA VAL A 99 9.71 -17.01 -12.90
C VAL A 99 9.24 -17.30 -14.33
N ASN A 100 10.07 -16.93 -15.32
CA ASN A 100 9.84 -17.21 -16.73
C ASN A 100 11.12 -17.81 -17.36
N PRO A 101 11.12 -19.10 -17.72
CA PRO A 101 12.30 -19.76 -18.29
C PRO A 101 12.87 -19.11 -19.57
N GLY A 102 12.05 -18.31 -20.28
CA GLY A 102 12.48 -17.54 -21.45
C GLY A 102 13.14 -16.20 -21.13
N SER A 103 13.15 -15.78 -19.87
CA SER A 103 13.72 -14.49 -19.46
C SER A 103 15.23 -14.50 -19.55
N LYS A 104 15.78 -13.42 -20.14
CA LYS A 104 17.23 -13.15 -20.20
C LYS A 104 17.69 -12.17 -19.13
N LEU A 105 16.78 -11.69 -18.28
CA LEU A 105 17.09 -10.84 -17.14
C LEU A 105 17.80 -11.68 -16.07
N GLY A 106 18.75 -11.08 -15.39
CA GLY A 106 19.51 -11.77 -14.34
C GLY A 106 18.73 -11.92 -13.03
N GLU A 107 19.36 -11.51 -11.94
CA GLU A 107 18.77 -11.53 -10.62
C GLU A 107 17.60 -10.56 -10.50
N ILE A 108 16.59 -10.94 -9.69
CA ILE A 108 15.45 -10.08 -9.38
C ILE A 108 15.83 -9.20 -8.20
N TRP A 109 15.66 -7.90 -8.34
CA TRP A 109 15.77 -6.93 -7.24
C TRP A 109 14.40 -6.41 -6.90
N VAL A 110 14.03 -6.42 -5.62
CA VAL A 110 12.74 -5.88 -5.15
C VAL A 110 12.99 -4.66 -4.29
N CYS A 111 12.38 -3.54 -4.67
CA CYS A 111 12.52 -2.26 -3.99
C CYS A 111 11.19 -1.82 -3.37
N PHE A 112 11.18 -1.57 -2.07
CA PHE A 112 10.08 -0.97 -1.33
C PHE A 112 10.35 0.50 -1.04
N ASP A 113 9.29 1.27 -0.78
CA ASP A 113 9.36 2.70 -0.48
C ASP A 113 9.97 3.01 0.90
N ASN A 114 9.74 2.14 1.90
CA ASN A 114 10.28 2.30 3.25
C ASN A 114 10.24 0.96 3.99
N ARG A 115 11.19 0.72 4.90
CA ARG A 115 11.21 -0.52 5.74
C ARG A 115 10.02 -0.66 6.68
N LYS A 116 9.43 0.47 7.10
CA LYS A 116 8.27 0.54 8.01
C LYS A 116 6.98 0.88 7.25
N SER A 117 6.97 0.72 5.94
CA SER A 117 5.81 1.07 5.12
C SER A 117 4.69 0.04 5.24
N SER A 118 3.49 0.50 4.93
CA SER A 118 2.32 -0.37 4.81
C SER A 118 2.48 -1.43 3.72
N ALA A 119 3.30 -1.19 2.70
CA ALA A 119 3.59 -2.16 1.65
C ALA A 119 4.40 -3.35 2.19
N VAL A 120 5.43 -3.08 3.00
CA VAL A 120 6.22 -4.14 3.68
C VAL A 120 5.36 -4.92 4.66
N ASN A 121 4.58 -4.22 5.51
CA ASN A 121 3.68 -4.87 6.46
C ASN A 121 2.66 -5.76 5.76
N TYR A 122 2.04 -5.26 4.69
CA TYR A 122 1.09 -6.04 3.89
C TYR A 122 1.73 -7.31 3.29
N CYS A 123 2.95 -7.21 2.77
CA CYS A 123 3.67 -8.37 2.25
C CYS A 123 3.93 -9.40 3.35
N CYS A 124 4.40 -8.98 4.52
CA CYS A 124 4.64 -9.89 5.64
C CYS A 124 3.34 -10.56 6.11
N ASP A 125 2.30 -9.77 6.37
CA ASP A 125 1.07 -10.26 7.00
C ASP A 125 0.20 -11.04 6.00
N SER A 126 -0.08 -10.46 4.83
CA SER A 126 -1.07 -11.00 3.88
C SER A 126 -0.47 -11.96 2.87
N ILE A 127 0.74 -11.69 2.35
CA ILE A 127 1.36 -12.54 1.32
C ILE A 127 2.16 -13.67 1.95
N LEU A 128 2.96 -13.36 2.99
CA LEU A 128 3.86 -14.32 3.62
C LEU A 128 3.23 -15.04 4.83
N GLY A 129 2.00 -14.68 5.23
CA GLY A 129 1.28 -15.31 6.33
C GLY A 129 1.95 -15.08 7.69
N GLY A 130 2.39 -13.85 7.95
CA GLY A 130 3.05 -13.42 9.19
C GLY A 130 4.55 -13.68 9.23
N LYS A 131 5.15 -14.17 8.13
CA LYS A 131 6.61 -14.39 8.05
C LYS A 131 7.31 -13.10 7.61
N PRO A 132 8.53 -12.85 8.08
CA PRO A 132 9.33 -11.74 7.59
C PRO A 132 9.78 -11.99 6.13
N ILE A 133 10.13 -10.91 5.45
CA ILE A 133 10.83 -10.97 4.17
C ILE A 133 12.25 -11.49 4.45
N ASP A 134 12.65 -12.54 3.72
CA ASP A 134 13.93 -13.24 3.90
C ASP A 134 14.63 -13.45 2.54
N SER A 135 14.84 -12.36 1.82
CA SER A 135 15.53 -12.37 0.52
C SER A 135 16.64 -11.33 0.53
N PRO A 136 17.87 -11.72 0.12
CA PRO A 136 19.01 -10.79 0.08
C PRO A 136 18.83 -9.69 -0.98
N ASN A 137 17.98 -9.91 -1.97
CA ASN A 137 17.74 -9.01 -3.09
C ASN A 137 16.55 -8.06 -2.84
N VAL A 138 16.10 -7.95 -1.59
CA VAL A 138 15.01 -7.04 -1.18
C VAL A 138 15.58 -5.91 -0.36
N PHE A 139 15.28 -4.68 -0.74
CA PHE A 139 15.70 -3.49 -0.01
C PHE A 139 14.59 -2.42 -0.01
N ALA A 140 14.79 -1.37 0.76
CA ALA A 140 13.89 -0.23 0.82
C ALA A 140 14.64 1.04 0.39
N ALA A 141 14.00 1.82 -0.47
CA ALA A 141 14.37 3.17 -0.80
C ALA A 141 13.94 4.15 0.31
N LYS A 142 13.96 5.42 0.04
CA LYS A 142 13.54 6.45 0.97
C LYS A 142 12.03 6.71 0.88
N ASP A 143 11.51 6.75 -0.33
CA ASP A 143 10.10 7.00 -0.63
C ASP A 143 9.70 6.35 -1.97
N SER A 144 8.41 6.45 -2.33
CA SER A 144 7.87 5.83 -3.55
C SER A 144 8.43 6.44 -4.84
N LYS A 145 8.86 7.70 -4.82
CA LYS A 145 9.50 8.34 -5.97
C LYS A 145 10.87 7.70 -6.25
N ASP A 146 11.66 7.49 -5.21
CA ASP A 146 12.95 6.81 -5.33
C ASP A 146 12.78 5.38 -5.86
N VAL A 147 11.70 4.68 -5.48
CA VAL A 147 11.35 3.36 -6.06
C VAL A 147 11.12 3.45 -7.56
N ILE A 148 10.33 4.44 -8.00
CA ILE A 148 10.02 4.67 -9.42
C ILE A 148 11.31 4.94 -10.20
N ASP A 149 12.17 5.83 -9.70
CA ASP A 149 13.42 6.20 -10.34
C ASP A 149 14.41 5.02 -10.40
N TYR A 150 14.48 4.22 -9.34
CA TYR A 150 15.28 2.99 -9.31
C TYR A 150 14.81 1.97 -10.35
N VAL A 151 13.52 1.69 -10.41
CA VAL A 151 12.95 0.74 -11.39
C VAL A 151 13.12 1.26 -12.82
N ALA A 152 13.01 2.58 -13.05
CA ALA A 152 13.22 3.19 -14.35
C ALA A 152 14.65 3.00 -14.87
N SER A 153 15.63 2.92 -13.98
CA SER A 153 17.06 2.74 -14.32
C SER A 153 17.53 1.28 -14.26
N THR A 154 16.71 0.35 -13.73
CA THR A 154 17.12 -1.02 -13.44
C THR A 154 16.17 -2.03 -14.10
N PRO A 155 16.53 -2.61 -15.27
CA PRO A 155 15.63 -3.47 -16.05
C PRO A 155 15.13 -4.72 -15.35
N ASN A 156 15.89 -5.26 -14.41
CA ASN A 156 15.56 -6.49 -13.66
C ASN A 156 14.91 -6.21 -12.28
N ALA A 157 14.56 -4.96 -11.98
CA ALA A 157 13.93 -4.59 -10.72
C ALA A 157 12.41 -4.71 -10.76
N ILE A 158 11.84 -5.03 -9.59
CA ILE A 158 10.42 -4.91 -9.25
C ILE A 158 10.30 -3.84 -8.16
N GLY A 159 9.50 -2.81 -8.40
CA GLY A 159 9.12 -1.83 -7.38
C GLY A 159 7.76 -2.18 -6.77
N VAL A 160 7.62 -1.97 -5.47
CA VAL A 160 6.38 -2.18 -4.74
C VAL A 160 5.93 -0.86 -4.15
N ILE A 161 4.80 -0.32 -4.63
CA ILE A 161 4.25 0.98 -4.26
C ILE A 161 2.73 0.91 -4.10
N GLY A 162 2.13 1.93 -3.48
CA GLY A 162 0.67 2.08 -3.50
C GLY A 162 0.14 2.45 -4.89
N SER A 163 -1.07 2.01 -5.23
CA SER A 163 -1.68 2.32 -6.53
C SER A 163 -1.97 3.81 -6.74
N ASN A 164 -2.04 4.59 -5.67
CA ASN A 164 -2.16 6.05 -5.69
C ASN A 164 -0.98 6.76 -6.38
N TRP A 165 0.18 6.10 -6.49
CA TRP A 165 1.34 6.60 -7.23
C TRP A 165 1.29 6.31 -8.73
N LEU A 166 0.30 5.55 -9.19
CA LEU A 166 0.06 5.31 -10.61
C LEU A 166 -0.70 6.50 -11.18
N ASN A 167 -0.17 7.06 -12.26
CA ASN A 167 -0.67 8.27 -12.90
C ASN A 167 -2.21 8.25 -13.10
N ASP A 168 -2.91 9.16 -12.45
CA ASP A 168 -4.26 9.55 -12.85
C ASP A 168 -4.14 10.58 -13.98
N LYS A 169 -4.61 10.25 -15.17
CA LYS A 169 -4.61 11.16 -16.33
C LYS A 169 -5.37 12.47 -16.08
N ARG A 170 -6.18 12.52 -15.03
CA ARG A 170 -6.94 13.71 -14.61
C ARG A 170 -6.10 14.66 -13.74
N ASP A 171 -5.00 14.18 -13.18
CA ASP A 171 -4.08 14.99 -12.39
C ASP A 171 -2.91 15.45 -13.26
N SER A 172 -3.04 16.64 -13.84
CA SER A 172 -1.98 17.26 -14.65
C SER A 172 -0.73 17.60 -13.84
N THR A 173 -0.80 17.56 -12.50
CA THR A 173 0.32 17.85 -11.61
C THR A 173 1.09 16.58 -11.23
N ASN A 174 0.57 15.41 -11.54
CA ASN A 174 1.21 14.14 -11.22
C ASN A 174 2.42 13.88 -12.13
N THR A 175 3.55 14.39 -11.71
CA THR A 175 4.84 14.25 -12.38
C THR A 175 5.55 12.92 -12.06
N THR A 176 4.94 12.05 -11.27
CA THR A 176 5.57 10.81 -10.79
C THR A 176 5.61 9.70 -11.81
N TRP A 177 4.72 9.74 -12.84
CA TRP A 177 4.73 8.71 -13.88
C TRP A 177 5.97 8.82 -14.77
N ASN A 178 6.80 7.81 -14.72
CA ASN A 178 7.95 7.68 -15.61
C ASN A 178 7.60 6.75 -16.78
N LYS A 179 7.79 7.22 -18.02
CA LYS A 179 7.54 6.42 -19.24
C LYS A 179 8.44 5.18 -19.35
N ALA A 180 9.54 5.12 -18.59
CA ALA A 180 10.45 3.97 -18.56
C ALA A 180 9.92 2.81 -17.70
N ILE A 181 8.82 2.99 -16.96
CA ILE A 181 8.21 1.94 -16.13
C ILE A 181 6.84 1.52 -16.66
N ARG A 182 6.43 0.32 -16.29
CA ARG A 182 5.07 -0.19 -16.47
C ARG A 182 4.55 -0.89 -15.23
N VAL A 183 3.24 -0.94 -15.11
CA VAL A 183 2.56 -1.70 -14.06
C VAL A 183 2.47 -3.15 -14.47
N MET A 184 2.91 -4.04 -13.58
CA MET A 184 2.79 -5.49 -13.76
C MET A 184 1.36 -5.96 -13.53
N SER A 185 0.98 -7.02 -14.21
CA SER A 185 -0.28 -7.74 -13.96
C SER A 185 -0.03 -8.93 -13.05
N VAL A 186 -0.93 -9.16 -12.09
CA VAL A 186 -0.79 -10.24 -11.09
C VAL A 186 -1.90 -11.27 -11.26
N SER A 187 -1.52 -12.54 -11.29
CA SER A 187 -2.42 -13.69 -11.35
C SER A 187 -2.52 -14.39 -10.00
N LYS A 188 -3.74 -14.85 -9.67
CA LYS A 188 -4.00 -15.76 -8.53
C LYS A 188 -3.72 -17.21 -8.86
N LEU A 189 -3.55 -17.55 -10.14
CA LEU A 189 -3.31 -18.90 -10.61
C LEU A 189 -1.80 -19.23 -10.57
N ASP A 190 -1.47 -20.50 -10.77
CA ASP A 190 -0.08 -20.97 -10.72
C ASP A 190 0.77 -20.52 -11.92
N LYS A 191 0.15 -20.13 -13.00
CA LYS A 191 0.83 -19.57 -14.17
C LYS A 191 0.18 -18.24 -14.59
N ALA A 192 0.97 -17.18 -14.63
CA ALA A 192 0.52 -15.88 -15.09
C ALA A 192 0.54 -15.78 -16.61
N THR A 193 -0.52 -15.23 -17.17
CA THR A 193 -0.66 -14.88 -18.60
C THR A 193 -1.37 -13.55 -18.72
N PRO A 194 -1.31 -12.84 -19.87
CA PRO A 194 -2.07 -11.61 -20.06
C PRO A 194 -3.59 -11.78 -19.90
N TYR A 195 -4.12 -12.99 -20.05
CA TYR A 195 -5.57 -13.27 -19.98
C TYR A 195 -6.07 -13.57 -18.56
N ASN A 196 -5.19 -13.96 -17.63
CA ASN A 196 -5.55 -14.38 -16.29
C ASN A 196 -4.85 -13.55 -15.19
N SER A 197 -4.25 -12.43 -15.56
CA SER A 197 -3.58 -11.51 -14.65
C SER A 197 -4.15 -10.09 -14.77
N TRP A 198 -4.19 -9.39 -13.66
CA TRP A 198 -4.90 -8.14 -13.53
C TRP A 198 -3.98 -7.05 -12.98
N LYS A 199 -4.22 -5.81 -13.36
CA LYS A 199 -3.53 -4.62 -12.83
C LYS A 199 -4.36 -4.00 -11.71
N PRO A 200 -3.78 -3.17 -10.82
CA PRO A 200 -4.49 -2.54 -9.70
C PRO A 200 -5.40 -1.39 -10.15
N TYR A 201 -6.22 -1.63 -11.17
CA TYR A 201 -7.24 -0.67 -11.58
C TYR A 201 -8.50 -0.83 -10.73
N GLN A 202 -9.19 0.27 -10.46
CA GLN A 202 -10.34 0.35 -9.58
C GLN A 202 -11.39 -0.76 -9.84
N ALA A 203 -11.73 -1.02 -11.10
CA ALA A 203 -12.68 -2.08 -11.45
C ALA A 203 -12.22 -3.48 -10.99
N TRP A 204 -10.92 -3.75 -11.03
CA TRP A 204 -10.36 -5.04 -10.63
C TRP A 204 -10.09 -5.16 -9.13
N LEU A 205 -9.91 -4.02 -8.44
CA LEU A 205 -9.87 -3.96 -6.98
C LEU A 205 -11.26 -4.28 -6.40
N LEU A 206 -12.31 -3.63 -6.92
CA LEU A 206 -13.68 -3.78 -6.43
C LEU A 206 -14.28 -5.17 -6.68
N ASN A 207 -14.02 -5.78 -7.84
CA ASN A 207 -14.54 -7.12 -8.14
C ASN A 207 -13.63 -8.26 -7.64
N GLY A 208 -12.57 -7.94 -6.91
CA GLY A 208 -11.66 -8.91 -6.29
C GLY A 208 -10.78 -9.69 -7.26
N ARG A 209 -10.66 -9.28 -8.54
CA ARG A 209 -9.77 -9.95 -9.51
C ARG A 209 -8.31 -9.66 -9.22
N TYR A 210 -7.97 -8.41 -8.91
CA TYR A 210 -6.61 -8.06 -8.48
C TYR A 210 -6.33 -8.60 -7.08
N PRO A 211 -5.22 -9.33 -6.84
CA PRO A 211 -5.01 -10.02 -5.56
C PRO A 211 -4.48 -9.13 -4.43
N PHE A 212 -3.74 -8.05 -4.74
CA PHE A 212 -3.06 -7.25 -3.73
C PHE A 212 -3.88 -6.03 -3.35
N VAL A 213 -4.99 -6.28 -2.65
CA VAL A 213 -5.93 -5.24 -2.17
C VAL A 213 -5.74 -5.03 -0.69
N ARG A 214 -5.62 -3.77 -0.28
CA ARG A 214 -5.56 -3.33 1.12
C ARG A 214 -6.81 -2.55 1.46
N THR A 215 -7.23 -2.63 2.70
CA THR A 215 -8.28 -1.75 3.23
C THR A 215 -7.62 -0.59 3.96
N ILE A 216 -8.00 0.63 3.61
CA ILE A 216 -7.57 1.83 4.30
C ILE A 216 -8.53 2.11 5.44
N TRP A 217 -7.99 2.29 6.62
CA TRP A 217 -8.73 2.50 7.87
C TRP A 217 -8.38 3.85 8.50
N ALA A 218 -9.36 4.48 9.11
CA ALA A 218 -9.12 5.47 10.14
C ALA A 218 -9.21 4.77 11.50
N LEU A 219 -8.09 4.72 12.21
CA LEU A 219 -8.02 4.20 13.57
C LEU A 219 -8.13 5.36 14.55
N LEU A 220 -9.03 5.21 15.52
CA LEU A 220 -9.36 6.24 16.49
C LEU A 220 -9.26 5.71 17.91
N ASN A 221 -8.81 6.57 18.81
CA ASN A 221 -8.92 6.41 20.25
C ASN A 221 -9.51 7.68 20.90
N ASP A 222 -10.46 8.34 20.18
CA ASP A 222 -11.09 9.58 20.62
C ASP A 222 -12.19 9.30 21.68
N PRO A 223 -11.95 9.63 22.96
CA PRO A 223 -12.88 9.28 24.04
C PRO A 223 -14.18 10.09 24.02
N LYS A 224 -14.22 11.19 23.28
CA LYS A 224 -15.33 12.14 23.27
C LYS A 224 -16.11 12.18 21.96
N ARG A 225 -15.73 11.35 20.97
CA ARG A 225 -16.26 11.44 19.59
C ARG A 225 -16.27 12.87 19.05
N GLY A 226 -15.13 13.54 19.23
CA GLY A 226 -14.96 14.93 18.83
C GLY A 226 -14.55 15.12 17.38
N LEU A 227 -13.63 16.04 17.12
CA LEU A 227 -13.13 16.40 15.80
C LEU A 227 -12.50 15.21 15.04
N PRO A 228 -11.65 14.35 15.65
CA PRO A 228 -11.08 13.20 14.96
C PRO A 228 -12.16 12.22 14.47
N TRP A 229 -13.14 11.93 15.30
CA TRP A 229 -14.28 11.09 14.97
C TRP A 229 -15.11 11.69 13.83
N GLY A 230 -15.47 12.98 13.94
CA GLY A 230 -16.22 13.68 12.91
C GLY A 230 -15.49 13.72 11.55
N PHE A 231 -14.15 13.87 11.55
CA PHE A 231 -13.35 13.84 10.34
C PHE A 231 -13.30 12.45 9.69
N ALA A 232 -13.14 11.37 10.48
CA ALA A 232 -13.18 10.01 9.97
C ALA A 232 -14.50 9.69 9.28
N HIS A 233 -15.64 10.03 9.92
CA HIS A 233 -16.97 9.81 9.36
C HIS A 233 -17.29 10.75 8.18
N PHE A 234 -16.69 11.94 8.15
CA PHE A 234 -16.77 12.78 6.94
C PHE A 234 -16.11 12.09 5.75
N ILE A 235 -14.92 11.49 5.92
CA ILE A 235 -14.23 10.76 4.84
C ILE A 235 -15.07 9.56 4.38
N GLU A 236 -15.69 8.83 5.31
CA GLU A 236 -16.58 7.71 5.00
C GLU A 236 -17.88 8.14 4.28
N SER A 237 -18.33 9.38 4.48
CA SER A 237 -19.56 9.90 3.88
C SER A 237 -19.51 9.96 2.35
N PRO A 238 -20.67 10.02 1.66
CA PRO A 238 -20.70 10.18 0.20
C PRO A 238 -19.87 11.35 -0.33
N LYS A 239 -19.83 12.48 0.40
CA LYS A 239 -19.00 13.63 0.04
C LYS A 239 -17.51 13.35 0.19
N GLY A 240 -17.11 12.70 1.26
CA GLY A 240 -15.73 12.29 1.47
C GLY A 240 -15.27 11.27 0.44
N GLN A 241 -16.13 10.33 0.09
CA GLN A 241 -15.86 9.32 -0.92
C GLN A 241 -15.62 9.92 -2.31
N LEU A 242 -16.34 10.96 -2.69
CA LEU A 242 -16.11 11.70 -3.96
C LEU A 242 -14.74 12.39 -4.04
N ILE A 243 -14.06 12.60 -2.91
CA ILE A 243 -12.71 13.17 -2.86
C ILE A 243 -11.63 12.08 -3.04
N LEU A 244 -11.96 10.84 -2.64
CA LEU A 244 -11.05 9.70 -2.75
C LEU A 244 -11.08 9.05 -4.14
N PHE A 245 -12.11 9.32 -4.92
CA PHE A 245 -12.26 8.91 -6.32
C PHE A 245 -11.69 9.96 -7.27
#